data_fbffd1bd554f8099bdad8f5b064dc6bb
#
_entry.id   fbffd1bd554f8099bdad8f5b064dc6bb
#
_cell.length_a   1.000
_cell.length_b   1.000
_cell.length_c   1.000
_cell.angle_alpha   90.00
_cell.angle_beta   90.00
_cell.angle_gamma   90.00
#
_symmetry.space_group_name_H-M   'P 1'
#
loop_
_entity.id
_entity.type
_entity.pdbx_description
1 polymer ?
#
loop_
_entity_poly.entity_id
_entity_poly.type
_entity_poly.pdbx_seq_one_letter_code
_entity_poly.pdbx_strand_id
1 'polypeptide(L)'
;MIEIPQGWSGDAQRIAKIYQFKSFAQALAFMVEVGLYCEKADHHPEWKNIYNKVWVELSTHDVGRVTAKDLALAAHMDAVFARFGG
;
A
#
# COMPACT_ATOMS: atom_id res chain seq x y z
N MET A 1 13.96 -14.87 -5.64
CA MET A 1 12.60 -15.11 -5.16
C MET A 1 12.23 -14.03 -4.16
N ILE A 2 11.05 -13.48 -4.27
CA ILE A 2 10.61 -12.43 -3.38
C ILE A 2 9.80 -13.00 -2.23
N GLU A 3 10.03 -12.48 -1.04
CA GLU A 3 9.27 -12.88 0.13
C GLU A 3 8.13 -11.88 0.34
N ILE A 4 6.90 -12.40 0.40
CA ILE A 4 5.72 -11.56 0.58
C ILE A 4 5.68 -11.05 2.02
N PRO A 5 5.57 -9.73 2.24
CA PRO A 5 5.56 -9.20 3.60
C PRO A 5 4.39 -9.72 4.40
N GLN A 6 4.61 -9.82 5.72
CA GLN A 6 3.55 -10.26 6.62
C GLN A 6 2.33 -9.34 6.50
N GLY A 7 1.15 -9.93 6.44
CA GLY A 7 -0.09 -9.18 6.33
C GLY A 7 -0.50 -8.88 4.89
N TRP A 8 0.37 -9.16 3.93
CA TRP A 8 0.07 -9.00 2.51
C TRP A 8 -0.18 -10.33 1.87
N SER A 9 -0.97 -10.37 0.80
CA SER A 9 -1.22 -11.57 0.02
C SER A 9 -0.72 -11.37 -1.41
N GLY A 10 -0.71 -12.44 -2.19
CA GLY A 10 -0.33 -12.36 -3.59
C GLY A 10 0.83 -13.26 -3.92
N ASP A 11 1.61 -12.84 -4.93
CA ASP A 11 2.72 -13.64 -5.44
C ASP A 11 3.84 -12.72 -5.94
N ALA A 12 4.76 -13.27 -6.72
CA ALA A 12 5.90 -12.49 -7.22
C ALA A 12 5.49 -11.41 -8.21
N GLN A 13 4.27 -11.48 -8.76
CA GLN A 13 3.82 -10.52 -9.75
C GLN A 13 3.06 -9.35 -9.12
N ARG A 14 2.35 -9.60 -8.02
CA ARG A 14 1.51 -8.57 -7.41
C ARG A 14 1.21 -8.94 -5.96
N ILE A 15 1.34 -7.97 -5.06
CA ILE A 15 0.94 -8.15 -3.66
C ILE A 15 -0.21 -7.22 -3.35
N ALA A 16 -1.05 -7.62 -2.39
CA ALA A 16 -2.29 -6.90 -2.10
C ALA A 16 -2.59 -6.90 -0.61
N LYS A 17 -3.26 -5.84 -0.18
CA LYS A 17 -3.69 -5.72 1.21
C LYS A 17 -4.91 -4.81 1.27
N ILE A 18 -5.80 -5.06 2.23
CA ILE A 18 -6.95 -4.21 2.50
C ILE A 18 -6.72 -3.56 3.85
N TYR A 19 -6.74 -2.23 3.88
CA TYR A 19 -6.66 -1.47 5.12
C TYR A 19 -8.06 -1.02 5.52
N GLN A 20 -8.40 -1.21 6.78
CA GLN A 20 -9.70 -0.77 7.30
C GLN A 20 -9.47 0.21 8.44
N PHE A 21 -10.18 1.31 8.40
CA PHE A 21 -10.04 2.41 9.35
C PHE A 21 -11.34 2.58 10.14
N LYS A 22 -11.33 3.49 11.10
CA LYS A 22 -12.53 3.79 11.89
C LYS A 22 -13.48 4.72 11.16
N SER A 23 -12.98 5.48 10.18
CA SER A 23 -13.78 6.46 9.47
C SER A 23 -13.23 6.70 8.07
N PHE A 24 -14.04 7.34 7.24
CA PHE A 24 -13.58 7.81 5.94
C PHE A 24 -12.45 8.82 6.08
N ALA A 25 -12.56 9.71 7.06
CA ALA A 25 -11.52 10.73 7.26
C ALA A 25 -10.17 10.10 7.52
N GLN A 26 -10.12 9.03 8.31
CA GLN A 26 -8.85 8.33 8.53
C GLN A 26 -8.33 7.67 7.26
N ALA A 27 -9.24 7.03 6.50
CA ALA A 27 -8.84 6.41 5.23
C ALA A 27 -8.26 7.46 4.28
N LEU A 28 -8.91 8.61 4.19
CA LEU A 28 -8.45 9.70 3.33
C LEU A 28 -7.09 10.23 3.79
N ALA A 29 -6.93 10.44 5.09
CA ALA A 29 -5.67 10.93 5.64
C ALA A 29 -4.52 9.94 5.36
N PHE A 30 -4.79 8.65 5.50
CA PHE A 30 -3.83 7.61 5.15
C PHE A 30 -3.41 7.73 3.69
N MET A 31 -4.38 7.86 2.79
CA MET A 31 -4.09 7.94 1.37
C MET A 31 -3.30 9.19 1.02
N VAL A 32 -3.61 10.32 1.66
CA VAL A 32 -2.88 11.56 1.40
C VAL A 32 -1.42 11.40 1.83
N GLU A 33 -1.20 10.90 3.02
CA GLU A 33 0.18 10.74 3.52
C GLU A 33 0.98 9.76 2.67
N VAL A 34 0.39 8.61 2.35
CA VAL A 34 1.05 7.64 1.49
C VAL A 34 1.26 8.20 0.09
N GLY A 35 0.30 8.97 -0.40
CA GLY A 35 0.41 9.59 -1.72
C GLY A 35 1.59 10.53 -1.83
N LEU A 36 1.88 11.28 -0.77
CA LEU A 36 3.04 12.16 -0.76
C LEU A 36 4.34 11.37 -0.86
N TYR A 37 4.41 10.23 -0.18
CA TYR A 37 5.55 9.33 -0.31
C TYR A 37 5.68 8.81 -1.74
N CYS A 38 4.56 8.41 -2.33
CA CYS A 38 4.56 7.87 -3.69
C CYS A 38 5.05 8.89 -4.70
N GLU A 39 4.67 10.14 -4.52
CA GLU A 39 5.12 11.22 -5.40
C GLU A 39 6.63 11.38 -5.31
N LYS A 40 7.17 11.36 -4.10
CA LYS A 40 8.60 11.52 -3.88
C LYS A 40 9.39 10.33 -4.41
N ALA A 41 8.87 9.12 -4.21
CA ALA A 41 9.54 7.89 -4.64
C ALA A 41 9.32 7.59 -6.13
N ASP A 42 8.41 8.31 -6.76
CA ASP A 42 8.01 8.07 -8.15
C ASP A 42 7.57 6.62 -8.34
N HIS A 43 6.76 6.13 -7.42
CA HIS A 43 6.24 4.77 -7.47
C HIS A 43 4.85 4.77 -6.86
N HIS A 44 3.85 4.33 -7.62
CA HIS A 44 2.45 4.52 -7.27
C HIS A 44 1.71 3.20 -7.12
N PRO A 45 0.82 3.08 -6.14
CA PRO A 45 0.00 1.88 -5.98
C PRO A 45 -1.19 1.91 -6.91
N GLU A 46 -1.77 0.73 -7.15
CA GLU A 46 -3.14 0.65 -7.61
C GLU A 46 -3.99 0.54 -6.37
N TRP A 47 -4.89 1.48 -6.15
CA TRP A 47 -5.72 1.42 -4.96
C TRP A 47 -7.10 1.97 -5.21
N LYS A 48 -8.00 1.59 -4.31
CA LYS A 48 -9.40 1.99 -4.36
C LYS A 48 -9.85 2.27 -2.94
N ASN A 49 -10.64 3.32 -2.76
CA ASN A 49 -11.20 3.65 -1.45
C ASN A 49 -12.72 3.64 -1.54
N ILE A 50 -13.34 2.94 -0.59
CA ILE A 50 -14.79 3.03 -0.37
C ILE A 50 -14.98 3.20 1.12
N TYR A 51 -15.52 4.34 1.52
CA TYR A 51 -15.76 4.70 2.92
C TYR A 51 -14.49 4.53 3.76
N ASN A 52 -14.47 3.55 4.67
CA ASN A 52 -13.35 3.39 5.61
C ASN A 52 -12.35 2.32 5.18
N LYS A 53 -12.43 1.84 3.95
CA LYS A 53 -11.54 0.78 3.46
C LYS A 53 -10.73 1.27 2.28
N VAL A 54 -9.48 0.81 2.22
CA VAL A 54 -8.58 1.09 1.10
C VAL A 54 -8.03 -0.25 0.62
N TRP A 55 -8.34 -0.60 -0.63
CA TRP A 55 -7.79 -1.80 -1.27
C TRP A 55 -6.53 -1.39 -2.01
N VAL A 56 -5.43 -2.09 -1.75
CA VAL A 56 -4.14 -1.75 -2.31
C VAL A 56 -3.57 -2.94 -3.07
N GLU A 57 -3.05 -2.67 -4.26
CA GLU A 57 -2.27 -3.64 -5.03
C GLU A 57 -0.98 -2.98 -5.45
N LEU A 58 0.13 -3.71 -5.28
CA LEU A 58 1.45 -3.20 -5.60
C LEU A 58 2.15 -4.10 -6.61
N SER A 59 2.73 -3.47 -7.61
CA SER A 59 3.53 -4.14 -8.63
C SER A 59 4.35 -3.05 -9.32
N THR A 60 5.53 -3.40 -9.82
CA THR A 60 6.33 -2.45 -10.58
C THR A 60 5.99 -2.61 -12.06
N HIS A 61 5.28 -1.61 -12.59
CA HIS A 61 4.68 -1.68 -13.92
C HIS A 61 5.72 -2.00 -15.01
N ASP A 62 6.87 -1.37 -14.96
CA ASP A 62 7.89 -1.51 -16.01
C ASP A 62 8.39 -2.93 -16.18
N VAL A 63 8.42 -3.72 -15.12
CA VAL A 63 8.92 -5.08 -15.18
C VAL A 63 7.84 -6.13 -14.93
N GLY A 64 6.61 -5.71 -14.65
CA GLY A 64 5.47 -6.60 -14.49
C GLY A 64 5.55 -7.51 -13.28
N ARG A 65 6.23 -7.09 -12.22
CA ARG A 65 6.35 -7.91 -11.01
C ARG A 65 6.70 -7.03 -9.81
N VAL A 66 6.63 -7.65 -8.63
CA VAL A 66 6.98 -6.99 -7.38
C VAL A 66 8.49 -6.81 -7.32
N THR A 67 8.93 -5.61 -6.94
CA THR A 67 10.34 -5.29 -6.78
C THR A 67 10.57 -4.67 -5.40
N ALA A 68 11.82 -4.30 -5.11
CA ALA A 68 12.16 -3.62 -3.87
C ALA A 68 11.36 -2.33 -3.68
N LYS A 69 10.96 -1.67 -4.76
CA LYS A 69 10.13 -0.47 -4.67
C LYS A 69 8.78 -0.76 -4.04
N ASP A 70 8.19 -1.88 -4.40
CA ASP A 70 6.90 -2.29 -3.84
C ASP A 70 7.03 -2.69 -2.39
N LEU A 71 8.12 -3.38 -2.04
CA LEU A 71 8.33 -3.79 -0.66
C LEU A 71 8.57 -2.59 0.24
N ALA A 72 9.29 -1.58 -0.26
CA ALA A 72 9.50 -0.34 0.49
C ALA A 72 8.18 0.40 0.69
N LEU A 73 7.34 0.46 -0.35
CA LEU A 73 6.04 1.11 -0.25
C LEU A 73 5.13 0.37 0.71
N ALA A 74 5.12 -0.97 0.66
CA ALA A 74 4.32 -1.77 1.58
C ALA A 74 4.73 -1.49 3.03
N ALA A 75 6.02 -1.45 3.30
CA ALA A 75 6.52 -1.16 4.65
C ALA A 75 6.11 0.24 5.10
N HIS A 76 6.18 1.21 4.19
CA HIS A 76 5.76 2.58 4.51
C HIS A 76 4.26 2.64 4.81
N MET A 77 3.45 1.98 4.00
CA MET A 77 2.01 1.94 4.23
C MET A 77 1.68 1.33 5.59
N ASP A 78 2.33 0.22 5.93
CA ASP A 78 2.09 -0.42 7.22
C ASP A 78 2.48 0.47 8.38
N ALA A 79 3.59 1.21 8.25
CA ALA A 79 4.04 2.13 9.30
C ALA A 79 3.06 3.29 9.48
N VAL A 80 2.55 3.84 8.37
CA VAL A 80 1.55 4.91 8.44
C VAL A 80 0.27 4.39 9.06
N PHE A 81 -0.19 3.22 8.62
CA PHE A 81 -1.43 2.62 9.13
C PHE A 81 -1.37 2.42 10.65
N ALA A 82 -0.20 2.00 11.16
CA ALA A 82 -0.04 1.74 12.59
C ALA A 82 -0.33 2.98 13.43
N ARG A 83 -0.12 4.18 12.89
CA ARG A 83 -0.36 5.42 13.61
C ARG A 83 -1.85 5.75 13.74
N PHE A 84 -2.70 5.07 12.99
CA PHE A 84 -4.15 5.27 13.09
C PHE A 84 -4.80 4.35 14.13
N GLY A 85 -3.98 3.60 14.86
CA GLY A 85 -4.50 2.77 15.94
C GLY A 85 -5.09 1.48 15.46
N GLY A 86 -4.74 1.11 14.29
CA GLY A 86 -5.13 -0.16 13.85
C GLY A 86 -5.95 -0.40 12.77
#